data_c9318423ad1c490debf310073b7898f0
#
_entry.id   c9318423ad1c490debf310073b7898f0
#
_cell.length_a   1.000
_cell.length_b   1.000
_cell.length_c   1.000
_cell.angle_alpha   90.00
_cell.angle_beta   90.00
_cell.angle_gamma   90.00
#
_symmetry.space_group_name_H-M   'P 1'
#
loop_
_entity.id
_entity.type
_entity.pdbx_description
1 polymer ?
#
loop_
_entity_poly.entity_id
_entity_poly.type
_entity_poly.pdbx_seq_one_letter_code
_entity_poly.pdbx_strand_id
1 'polypeptide(L)' 'MIKSLEKGVRVKTVGGMFGTITGVKDDCFVLRIAENVKVEISKEAVSAKID' A
#
# COMPACT_ATOMS: atom_id res chain seq x y z
N MET A 1 -15.95 -0.93 -6.60
CA MET A 1 -15.49 -0.19 -6.42
C MET A 1 -14.36 -0.27 -5.67
N ILE A 2 -13.51 0.22 -5.78
CA ILE A 2 -12.40 0.07 -5.17
C ILE A 2 -12.11 1.04 -4.27
N LYS A 3 -12.78 1.49 -3.47
CA LYS A 3 -12.47 2.35 -2.57
C LYS A 3 -11.90 1.69 -1.49
N SER A 4 -11.43 0.55 -1.51
CA SER A 4 -10.99 -0.14 -0.38
C SER A 4 -9.56 0.09 -0.02
N LEU A 5 -8.77 0.75 -0.80
CA LEU A 5 -7.38 0.98 -0.49
C LEU A 5 -7.29 2.28 0.29
N GLU A 6 -7.29 2.18 1.60
CA GLU A 6 -7.23 3.33 2.46
C GLU A 6 -6.23 3.10 3.55
N LYS A 7 -6.03 4.06 4.43
CA LYS A 7 -5.10 3.91 5.49
C LYS A 7 -5.50 2.75 6.37
N GLY A 8 -4.58 1.96 6.79
CA GLY A 8 -4.83 0.80 7.61
C GLY A 8 -5.07 -0.49 6.86
N VAL A 9 -5.17 -0.44 5.55
CA VAL A 9 -5.41 -1.62 4.75
C VAL A 9 -4.08 -2.27 4.42
N ARG A 10 -4.02 -3.58 4.49
CA ARG A 10 -2.80 -4.30 4.17
C ARG A 10 -2.86 -4.75 2.74
N VAL A 11 -1.77 -4.62 2.04
CA VAL A 11 -1.72 -4.95 0.62
C VAL A 11 -0.44 -5.69 0.29
N LYS A 12 -0.43 -6.30 -0.88
CA LYS A 12 0.74 -6.94 -1.40
C LYS A 12 1.12 -6.21 -2.66
N THR A 13 2.39 -5.93 -2.85
CA THR A 13 2.84 -5.23 -4.03
C THR A 13 3.23 -6.19 -5.11
N VAL A 14 3.48 -5.64 -6.28
CA VAL A 14 3.83 -6.46 -7.42
C VAL A 14 5.10 -7.23 -7.18
N GLY A 15 6.03 -6.68 -6.47
CA GLY A 15 7.27 -7.38 -6.20
C GLY A 15 7.19 -8.42 -5.09
N GLY A 16 6.02 -8.63 -4.54
CA GLY A 16 5.88 -9.63 -3.50
C GLY A 16 6.05 -9.09 -2.10
N MET A 17 6.12 -7.78 -1.92
CA MET A 17 6.29 -7.22 -0.61
C MET A 17 4.94 -6.95 0.01
N PHE A 18 4.84 -7.12 1.29
CA PHE A 18 3.60 -6.83 2.00
C PHE A 18 3.79 -5.55 2.80
N GLY A 19 2.77 -4.79 2.94
CA GLY A 19 2.83 -3.58 3.74
C GLY A 19 1.46 -3.09 4.11
N THR A 20 1.43 -2.05 4.94
CA THR A 20 0.18 -1.47 5.37
C THR A 20 0.14 -0.04 4.88
N ILE A 21 -0.94 0.37 4.28
CA ILE A 21 -1.06 1.72 3.77
C ILE A 21 -1.16 2.67 4.94
N THR A 22 -0.24 3.62 5.02
CA THR A 22 -0.27 4.61 6.07
C THR A 22 -0.64 5.97 5.52
N GLY A 23 -0.66 6.14 4.21
CA GLY A 23 -1.05 7.39 3.60
C GLY A 23 -1.49 7.17 2.17
N VAL A 24 -2.35 8.03 1.69
CA VAL A 24 -2.84 7.93 0.32
C VAL A 24 -2.61 9.27 -0.33
N LYS A 25 -1.95 9.25 -1.47
CA LYS A 25 -1.71 10.46 -2.23
C LYS A 25 -2.43 10.37 -3.54
N ASP A 26 -2.30 11.41 -4.35
CA ASP A 26 -3.05 11.46 -5.60
C ASP A 26 -2.74 10.31 -6.52
N ASP A 27 -1.50 9.96 -6.64
CA ASP A 27 -1.15 8.89 -7.55
C ASP A 27 -0.26 7.85 -6.91
N CYS A 28 -0.12 7.84 -5.62
CA CYS A 28 0.68 6.81 -4.98
C CYS A 28 0.21 6.59 -3.56
N PHE A 29 0.71 5.54 -2.96
CA PHE A 29 0.39 5.23 -1.58
C PHE A 29 1.67 5.25 -0.78
N VAL A 30 1.57 5.59 0.50
CA VAL A 30 2.68 5.45 1.40
C VAL A 30 2.45 4.13 2.14
N LEU A 31 3.40 3.23 1.99
CA LEU A 31 3.26 1.90 2.52
C LEU A 31 4.28 1.67 3.60
N ARG A 32 3.86 1.17 4.73
CA ARG A 32 4.79 0.83 5.80
C ARG A 32 5.10 -0.64 5.68
N ILE A 33 6.34 -0.96 5.39
CA ILE A 33 6.74 -2.34 5.19
C ILE A 33 7.48 -2.89 6.39
N ALA A 34 7.88 -2.03 7.33
CA ALA A 34 8.51 -2.49 8.55
C ALA A 34 8.26 -1.44 9.60
N GLU A 35 8.66 -1.71 10.82
CA GLU A 35 8.34 -0.86 11.92
C GLU A 35 8.70 0.57 11.73
N ASN A 36 9.80 0.90 11.17
CA ASN A 36 10.16 2.26 10.94
C ASN A 36 10.47 2.54 9.49
N VAL A 37 9.99 1.74 8.58
CA VAL A 37 10.32 1.89 7.17
C VAL A 37 9.05 2.11 6.38
N LYS A 38 8.96 3.26 5.71
CA LYS A 38 7.84 3.56 4.87
C LYS A 38 8.35 3.89 3.49
N VAL A 39 7.66 3.49 2.48
CA VAL A 39 8.04 3.76 1.11
C VAL A 39 6.83 4.26 0.35
N GLU A 40 7.06 5.03 -0.69
CA GLU A 40 5.99 5.48 -1.54
C GLU A 40 5.97 4.61 -2.76
N ILE A 41 4.84 4.09 -3.12
CA ILE A 41 4.71 3.25 -4.30
C ILE A 41 3.58 3.79 -5.15
N SER A 42 3.66 3.54 -6.42
CA SER A 42 2.60 3.99 -7.29
C SER A 42 1.38 3.10 -7.06
N LYS A 43 0.21 3.61 -7.41
CA LYS A 43 -0.98 2.82 -7.20
C LYS A 43 -0.96 1.55 -8.01
N GLU A 44 -0.26 1.56 -9.12
CA GLU A 44 -0.20 0.37 -9.93
C GLU A 44 0.68 -0.68 -9.32
N ALA A 45 1.50 -0.34 -8.37
CA ALA A 45 2.38 -1.33 -7.75
C ALA A 45 1.64 -2.20 -6.75
N VAL A 46 0.44 -1.84 -6.39
CA VAL A 46 -0.32 -2.67 -5.47
C VAL A 46 -0.94 -3.80 -6.26
N SER A 47 -0.58 -5.02 -5.91
CA SER A 47 -1.05 -6.18 -6.63
C SER A 47 -2.36 -6.68 -6.06
N ALA A 48 -2.52 -6.68 -4.77
CA ALA A 48 -3.73 -7.21 -4.17
C ALA A 48 -3.94 -6.65 -2.80
N LYS A 49 -5.19 -6.58 -2.37
CA LYS A 49 -5.52 -6.18 -1.05
C LYS A 49 -5.63 -7.44 -0.22
N ILE A 50 -4.92 -7.53 0.88
CA ILE A 50 -4.92 -8.71 1.66
C ILE A 50 -6.01 -8.71 2.68
N ASP A 51 -6.29 -7.58 3.25
CA ASP A 51 -7.23 -7.57 4.33
C ASP A 51 -8.61 -7.05 3.99
#